data_54da924786ea343aedb74eac31a4506a
#
_entry.id   54da924786ea343aedb74eac31a4506a
#
_cell.length_a   1.000
_cell.length_b   1.000
_cell.length_c   1.000
_cell.angle_alpha   90.00
_cell.angle_beta   90.00
_cell.angle_gamma   90.00
#
_symmetry.space_group_name_H-M   'P 1'
#
loop_
_entity.id
_entity.type
_entity.pdbx_description
1 polymer ?
#
loop_
_entity_poly.entity_id
_entity_poly.type
_entity_poly.pdbx_seq_one_letter_code
_entity_poly.pdbx_strand_id
1 'polypeptide(L)'
;PSLATAIIVLIKKDDQVLLVHARNFKGNFDSLVAGFVETGENLEEAVHREVMEETGLTIKNLKYFGSQPWPYPSGLMIGFSAEYVDGEIHLQKEELSRGKWFTKENLPILPEKLSIARKLIDAWLADKL
;
A
#
# COMPACT_ATOMS: atom_id res chain seq x y z
N PRO A 1 15.07 -8.09 21.15
CA PRO A 1 13.86 -7.95 20.32
C PRO A 1 14.21 -7.57 18.89
N SER A 2 13.51 -8.14 17.95
CA SER A 2 13.74 -7.86 16.55
C SER A 2 12.77 -6.79 16.05
N LEU A 3 13.24 -5.94 15.14
CA LEU A 3 12.43 -4.94 14.48
C LEU A 3 11.76 -5.56 13.26
N ALA A 4 10.44 -5.52 13.19
CA ALA A 4 9.70 -5.95 12.02
C ALA A 4 9.67 -4.82 10.99
N THR A 5 9.99 -5.14 9.73
CA THR A 5 9.98 -4.16 8.65
C THR A 5 8.82 -4.48 7.72
N ALA A 6 8.00 -3.49 7.44
CA ALA A 6 6.88 -3.60 6.51
C ALA A 6 6.99 -2.53 5.43
N ILE A 7 6.48 -2.84 4.25
CA ILE A 7 6.36 -1.86 3.17
C ILE A 7 4.89 -1.51 2.98
N ILE A 8 4.65 -0.33 2.43
CA ILE A 8 3.33 0.12 2.02
C ILE A 8 3.49 0.91 0.73
N VAL A 9 2.58 0.71 -0.23
CA VAL A 9 2.76 1.27 -1.56
C VAL A 9 1.47 1.84 -2.13
N LEU A 10 1.58 3.08 -2.62
CA LEU A 10 0.50 3.73 -3.38
C LEU A 10 0.74 3.45 -4.86
N ILE A 11 -0.23 2.81 -5.51
CA ILE A 11 -0.13 2.41 -6.92
C ILE A 11 -1.04 3.32 -7.74
N LYS A 12 -0.43 4.05 -8.67
CA LYS A 12 -1.14 4.97 -9.56
C LYS A 12 -1.43 4.28 -10.90
N LYS A 13 -2.65 4.50 -11.40
CA LYS A 13 -3.04 4.08 -12.74
C LYS A 13 -3.85 5.23 -13.35
N ASP A 14 -3.26 5.94 -14.31
CA ASP A 14 -3.87 7.14 -14.88
C ASP A 14 -4.23 8.14 -13.76
N ASP A 15 -5.49 8.51 -13.65
CA ASP A 15 -5.97 9.42 -12.60
C ASP A 15 -6.50 8.67 -11.37
N GLN A 16 -6.19 7.37 -11.26
CA GLN A 16 -6.73 6.52 -10.20
C GLN A 16 -5.63 6.00 -9.28
N VAL A 17 -6.04 5.57 -8.11
CA VAL A 17 -5.18 4.92 -7.12
C VAL A 17 -5.86 3.64 -6.64
N LEU A 18 -5.07 2.61 -6.36
CA LEU A 18 -5.59 1.37 -5.80
C LEU A 18 -5.75 1.51 -4.29
N LEU A 19 -6.96 1.27 -3.80
CA LEU A 19 -7.21 1.19 -2.36
C LEU A 19 -7.83 -0.16 -2.03
N VAL A 20 -7.42 -0.74 -0.91
CA VAL A 20 -7.80 -2.07 -0.48
C VAL A 20 -8.24 -2.05 0.98
N HIS A 21 -8.94 -3.09 1.40
CA HIS A 21 -9.34 -3.28 2.79
C HIS A 21 -8.86 -4.64 3.27
N ALA A 22 -8.02 -4.65 4.29
CA ALA A 22 -7.51 -5.89 4.86
C ALA A 22 -8.63 -6.65 5.57
N ARG A 23 -8.69 -7.97 5.35
CA ARG A 23 -9.79 -8.81 5.86
C ARG A 23 -9.89 -8.77 7.38
N ASN A 24 -8.74 -8.79 8.05
CA ASN A 24 -8.71 -8.83 9.53
C ASN A 24 -8.73 -7.46 10.16
N PHE A 25 -8.88 -6.43 9.36
CA PHE A 25 -8.88 -5.07 9.88
C PHE A 25 -10.28 -4.69 10.35
N LYS A 26 -10.39 -4.16 11.58
CA LYS A 26 -11.67 -3.84 12.19
C LYS A 26 -12.22 -2.47 11.81
N GLY A 27 -11.37 -1.59 11.27
CA GLY A 27 -11.82 -0.29 10.81
C GLY A 27 -12.63 -0.39 9.53
N ASN A 28 -13.33 0.68 9.18
CA ASN A 28 -14.15 0.74 7.97
C ASN A 28 -13.51 1.55 6.85
N PHE A 29 -12.23 1.89 6.96
CA PHE A 29 -11.54 2.64 5.93
C PHE A 29 -10.77 1.72 4.98
N ASP A 30 -10.54 2.20 3.78
CA ASP A 30 -9.67 1.55 2.80
C ASP A 30 -8.28 2.17 2.87
N SER A 31 -7.26 1.38 2.57
CA SER A 31 -5.88 1.80 2.67
C SER A 31 -5.06 1.29 1.49
N LEU A 32 -3.75 1.29 1.62
CA LEU A 32 -2.83 0.89 0.58
C LEU A 32 -2.38 -0.56 0.80
N VAL A 33 -1.87 -1.19 -0.27
CA VAL A 33 -1.25 -2.52 -0.15
C VAL A 33 -0.04 -2.40 0.76
N ALA A 34 0.05 -3.30 1.74
CA ALA A 34 1.12 -3.32 2.72
C ALA A 34 1.45 -4.76 3.12
N GLY A 35 2.67 -4.99 3.55
CA GLY A 35 3.06 -6.31 4.03
C GLY A 35 4.47 -6.32 4.58
N PHE A 36 4.82 -7.41 5.24
CA PHE A 36 6.12 -7.56 5.86
C PHE A 36 7.19 -7.97 4.84
N VAL A 37 8.39 -7.42 5.03
CA VAL A 37 9.58 -7.85 4.28
C VAL A 37 9.98 -9.22 4.79
N GLU A 38 10.26 -10.15 3.88
CA GLU A 38 10.69 -11.50 4.22
C GLU A 38 12.21 -11.59 4.29
N THR A 39 12.69 -12.60 5.02
CA THR A 39 14.12 -12.84 5.15
C THR A 39 14.76 -12.99 3.78
N GLY A 40 15.81 -12.22 3.55
CA GLY A 40 16.55 -12.26 2.29
C GLY A 40 16.03 -11.33 1.20
N GLU A 41 14.90 -10.66 1.43
CA GLU A 41 14.37 -9.68 0.47
C GLU A 41 14.94 -8.29 0.73
N ASN A 42 15.17 -7.54 -0.34
CA ASN A 42 15.29 -6.09 -0.20
C ASN A 42 13.91 -5.45 -0.27
N LEU A 43 13.85 -4.14 -0.04
CA LEU A 43 12.56 -3.43 0.03
C LEU A 43 11.82 -3.48 -1.30
N GLU A 44 12.52 -3.27 -2.40
CA GLU A 44 11.90 -3.25 -3.73
C GLU A 44 11.32 -4.62 -4.08
N GLU A 45 12.05 -5.69 -3.76
CA GLU A 45 11.55 -7.05 -3.97
C GLU A 45 10.29 -7.30 -3.15
N ALA A 46 10.28 -6.85 -1.89
CA ALA A 46 9.12 -7.01 -1.02
C ALA A 46 7.88 -6.30 -1.59
N VAL A 47 8.06 -5.08 -2.11
CA VAL A 47 6.94 -4.32 -2.70
C VAL A 47 6.37 -5.07 -3.91
N HIS A 48 7.23 -5.48 -4.84
CA HIS A 48 6.78 -6.19 -6.03
C HIS A 48 6.08 -7.50 -5.67
N ARG A 49 6.62 -8.25 -4.71
CA ARG A 49 6.04 -9.52 -4.29
C ARG A 49 4.68 -9.34 -3.62
N GLU A 50 4.59 -8.40 -2.67
CA GLU A 50 3.32 -8.15 -1.97
C GLU A 50 2.23 -7.71 -2.95
N VAL A 51 2.55 -6.82 -3.88
CA VAL A 51 1.57 -6.37 -4.86
C VAL A 51 1.09 -7.53 -5.72
N MET A 52 2.02 -8.37 -6.20
CA MET A 52 1.64 -9.52 -7.01
C MET A 52 0.83 -10.53 -6.21
N GLU A 53 1.25 -10.86 -4.99
CA GLU A 53 0.55 -11.84 -4.16
C GLU A 53 -0.85 -11.39 -3.78
N GLU A 54 -0.99 -10.14 -3.36
CA GLU A 54 -2.26 -9.66 -2.84
C GLU A 54 -3.23 -9.21 -3.91
N THR A 55 -2.75 -8.72 -5.04
CA THR A 55 -3.61 -8.09 -6.06
C THR A 55 -3.46 -8.64 -7.47
N GLY A 56 -2.39 -9.38 -7.77
CA GLY A 56 -2.12 -9.88 -9.12
C GLY A 56 -1.57 -8.82 -10.07
N LEU A 57 -1.20 -7.65 -9.58
CA LEU A 57 -0.75 -6.55 -10.43
C LEU A 57 0.77 -6.52 -10.56
N THR A 58 1.23 -5.99 -11.70
CA THR A 58 2.62 -5.66 -11.96
C THR A 58 2.78 -4.15 -11.96
N ILE A 59 3.85 -3.67 -11.33
CA ILE A 59 4.11 -2.24 -11.14
C ILE A 59 5.53 -1.89 -11.61
N LYS A 60 5.77 -0.58 -11.77
CA LYS A 60 7.08 -0.03 -12.15
C LYS A 60 7.30 1.32 -11.49
N ASN A 61 8.50 1.88 -11.71
CA ASN A 61 8.88 3.22 -11.27
C ASN A 61 8.66 3.41 -9.77
N LEU A 62 9.17 2.45 -9.01
CA LEU A 62 9.06 2.46 -7.56
C LEU A 62 9.89 3.61 -6.99
N LYS A 63 9.27 4.46 -6.16
CA LYS A 63 9.93 5.61 -5.55
C LYS A 63 9.73 5.60 -4.05
N TYR A 64 10.82 5.75 -3.31
CA TYR A 64 10.75 5.90 -1.85
C TYR A 64 10.02 7.19 -1.50
N PHE A 65 9.07 7.11 -0.57
CA PHE A 65 8.32 8.26 -0.10
C PHE A 65 8.75 8.70 1.29
N GLY A 66 8.83 7.78 2.22
CA GLY A 66 9.14 8.07 3.60
C GLY A 66 8.97 6.85 4.48
N SER A 67 9.19 7.01 5.77
CA SER A 67 9.04 5.90 6.71
C SER A 67 8.38 6.38 7.98
N GLN A 68 7.86 5.44 8.76
CA GLN A 68 7.16 5.73 10.00
C GLN A 68 7.37 4.60 10.99
N PRO A 69 7.78 4.91 12.24
CA PRO A 69 7.81 3.88 13.27
C PRO A 69 6.43 3.30 13.52
N TRP A 70 6.39 2.00 13.77
CA TRP A 70 5.15 1.27 14.05
C TRP A 70 5.33 0.58 15.40
N PRO A 71 4.76 1.12 16.48
CA PRO A 71 5.14 0.69 17.83
C PRO A 71 4.57 -0.66 18.29
N TYR A 72 3.67 -1.29 17.53
CA TYR A 72 2.98 -2.50 17.99
C TYR A 72 3.21 -3.68 17.05
N PRO A 73 4.07 -4.67 17.40
CA PRO A 73 4.89 -4.72 18.65
C PRO A 73 6.14 -3.86 18.59
N SER A 74 6.82 -3.82 17.51
CA SER A 74 7.87 -2.87 17.21
C SER A 74 8.25 -3.03 15.75
N GLY A 75 8.15 -1.96 14.99
CA GLY A 75 8.33 -2.05 13.56
C GLY A 75 8.66 -0.74 12.91
N LEU A 76 9.02 -0.84 11.65
CA LEU A 76 9.26 0.29 10.78
C LEU A 76 8.47 0.06 9.49
N MET A 77 7.66 1.03 9.12
CA MET A 77 6.90 0.98 7.88
C MET A 77 7.54 1.91 6.87
N ILE A 78 7.83 1.39 5.69
CA ILE A 78 8.53 2.13 4.64
C ILE A 78 7.59 2.30 3.46
N GLY A 79 7.33 3.56 3.10
CA GLY A 79 6.35 3.93 2.09
C GLY A 79 6.96 4.20 0.72
N PHE A 80 6.26 3.74 -0.31
CA PHE A 80 6.64 3.91 -1.70
C PHE A 80 5.45 4.35 -2.54
N SER A 81 5.73 5.01 -3.66
CA SER A 81 4.77 5.15 -4.74
C SER A 81 5.24 4.31 -5.93
N ALA A 82 4.30 3.89 -6.76
CA ALA A 82 4.58 3.09 -7.94
C ALA A 82 3.54 3.35 -9.01
N GLU A 83 3.80 2.88 -10.22
CA GLU A 83 2.89 2.99 -11.36
C GLU A 83 2.45 1.61 -11.82
N TYR A 84 1.17 1.49 -12.13
CA TYR A 84 0.59 0.28 -12.70
C TYR A 84 1.21 -0.01 -14.06
N VAL A 85 1.49 -1.29 -14.31
CA VAL A 85 1.97 -1.77 -15.62
C VAL A 85 0.93 -2.67 -16.27
N ASP A 86 0.48 -3.70 -15.54
CA ASP A 86 -0.29 -4.78 -16.13
C ASP A 86 -1.05 -5.56 -15.06
N GLY A 87 -2.05 -6.31 -15.51
CA GLY A 87 -2.82 -7.20 -14.67
C GLY A 87 -4.19 -6.64 -14.31
N GLU A 88 -5.09 -7.56 -13.97
CA GLU A 88 -6.40 -7.21 -13.41
C GLU A 88 -6.39 -7.53 -11.93
N ILE A 89 -7.16 -6.77 -11.15
CA ILE A 89 -7.21 -6.97 -9.71
C ILE A 89 -7.74 -8.38 -9.41
N HIS A 90 -6.91 -9.17 -8.77
CA HIS A 90 -7.19 -10.52 -8.30
C HIS A 90 -6.79 -10.59 -6.84
N LEU A 91 -7.74 -10.34 -5.94
CA LEU A 91 -7.44 -10.23 -4.52
C LEU A 91 -7.11 -11.57 -3.90
N GLN A 92 -6.06 -11.58 -3.07
CA GLN A 92 -5.79 -12.71 -2.18
C GLN A 92 -6.80 -12.66 -1.04
N LYS A 93 -7.84 -13.49 -1.11
CA LYS A 93 -9.01 -13.38 -0.24
C LYS A 93 -8.74 -13.62 1.24
N GLU A 94 -7.68 -14.32 1.56
CA GLU A 94 -7.25 -14.52 2.95
C GLU A 94 -6.72 -13.22 3.57
N GLU A 95 -6.23 -12.31 2.74
CA GLU A 95 -5.62 -11.06 3.19
C GLU A 95 -6.52 -9.85 2.95
N LEU A 96 -7.19 -9.80 1.80
CA LEU A 96 -7.97 -8.64 1.39
C LEU A 96 -9.44 -9.00 1.15
N SER A 97 -10.36 -8.20 1.70
CA SER A 97 -11.77 -8.41 1.50
C SER A 97 -12.34 -7.60 0.32
N ARG A 98 -11.69 -6.49 -0.02
CA ARG A 98 -12.09 -5.68 -1.19
C ARG A 98 -10.91 -4.86 -1.68
N GLY A 99 -10.98 -4.42 -2.93
CA GLY A 99 -9.97 -3.57 -3.53
C GLY A 99 -10.43 -3.11 -4.89
N LYS A 100 -10.21 -1.83 -5.19
CA LYS A 100 -10.52 -1.31 -6.51
C LYS A 100 -9.79 0.01 -6.77
N TRP A 101 -9.89 0.48 -8.00
CA TRP A 101 -9.34 1.76 -8.41
C TRP A 101 -10.30 2.89 -8.06
N PHE A 102 -9.75 3.98 -7.52
CA PHE A 102 -10.53 5.16 -7.13
C PHE A 102 -9.96 6.40 -7.77
N THR A 103 -10.82 7.30 -8.20
CA THR A 103 -10.42 8.65 -8.62
C THR A 103 -10.45 9.57 -7.40
N LYS A 104 -9.90 10.78 -7.57
CA LYS A 104 -9.89 11.78 -6.48
C LYS A 104 -11.29 12.16 -6.04
N GLU A 105 -12.28 12.05 -6.94
CA GLU A 105 -13.67 12.44 -6.66
C GLU A 105 -14.49 11.33 -6.01
N ASN A 106 -14.00 10.10 -5.99
CA ASN A 106 -14.78 8.93 -5.54
C ASN A 106 -14.10 8.18 -4.41
N LEU A 107 -13.33 8.85 -3.57
CA LEU A 107 -12.58 8.17 -2.51
C LEU A 107 -13.51 7.60 -1.44
N PRO A 108 -13.17 6.43 -0.89
CA PRO A 108 -13.87 5.86 0.25
C PRO A 108 -13.41 6.55 1.55
N ILE A 109 -13.80 5.99 2.69
CA ILE A 109 -13.24 6.43 3.96
C ILE A 109 -11.76 6.10 3.97
N LEU A 110 -10.92 7.08 4.31
CA LEU A 110 -9.47 6.99 4.26
C LEU A 110 -8.87 6.71 5.63
N PRO A 111 -7.58 6.26 5.69
CA PRO A 111 -6.87 6.10 6.96
C PRO A 111 -6.78 7.43 7.71
N GLU A 112 -6.48 7.33 9.01
CA GLU A 112 -6.34 8.52 9.84
C GLU A 112 -5.14 9.36 9.40
N LYS A 113 -5.19 10.67 9.66
CA LYS A 113 -4.30 11.65 9.04
C LYS A 113 -2.82 11.51 9.37
N LEU A 114 -2.48 10.94 10.51
CA LEU A 114 -1.09 10.81 10.93
C LEU A 114 -0.41 9.55 10.38
N SER A 115 -1.18 8.62 9.79
CA SER A 115 -0.61 7.40 9.25
C SER A 115 0.16 7.68 7.95
N ILE A 116 1.20 6.88 7.70
CA ILE A 116 1.96 7.01 6.44
C ILE A 116 1.08 6.69 5.22
N ALA A 117 0.11 5.78 5.39
CA ALA A 117 -0.85 5.50 4.32
C ALA A 117 -1.58 6.76 3.92
N ARG A 118 -2.08 7.53 4.89
CA ARG A 118 -2.80 8.77 4.61
C ARG A 118 -1.87 9.83 4.02
N LYS A 119 -0.65 9.91 4.49
CA LYS A 119 0.32 10.87 3.95
C LYS A 119 0.61 10.61 2.48
N LEU A 120 0.72 9.35 2.09
CA LEU A 120 0.88 8.96 0.68
C LEU A 120 -0.35 9.37 -0.14
N ILE A 121 -1.54 9.08 0.36
CA ILE A 121 -2.79 9.43 -0.33
C ILE A 121 -2.92 10.94 -0.46
N ASP A 122 -2.63 11.69 0.61
CA ASP A 122 -2.71 13.15 0.57
C ASP A 122 -1.68 13.74 -0.40
N ALA A 123 -0.49 13.17 -0.50
CA ALA A 123 0.51 13.61 -1.48
C ALA A 123 0.03 13.38 -2.91
N TRP A 124 -0.62 12.25 -3.16
CA TRP A 124 -1.24 11.98 -4.46
C TRP A 124 -2.36 12.97 -4.76
N LEU A 125 -3.21 13.25 -3.77
CA LEU A 125 -4.28 14.25 -3.91
C LEU A 125 -3.75 15.64 -4.25
N ALA A 126 -2.56 15.96 -3.77
CA ALA A 126 -1.90 17.25 -3.99
C ALA A 126 -0.99 17.25 -5.24
N ASP A 127 -1.05 16.20 -6.05
CA ASP A 127 -0.22 16.03 -7.26
C ASP A 127 1.28 16.09 -6.98
N LYS A 128 1.70 15.50 -5.86
CA LYS A 128 3.11 15.46 -5.45
C LYS A 128 3.78 14.10 -5.69
N LEU A 129 3.07 13.16 -6.28
CA LEU A 129 3.62 11.83 -6.57
C LEU A 129 3.66 11.55 -8.06
#